data_f8c9c8ae57836973bda6a8675b3968b4
#
_entry.id   f8c9c8ae57836973bda6a8675b3968b4
#
_cell.length_a   1.000
_cell.length_b   1.000
_cell.length_c   1.000
_cell.angle_alpha   90.00
_cell.angle_beta   90.00
_cell.angle_gamma   90.00
#
_symmetry.space_group_name_H-M   'P 1'
#
loop_
_entity.id
_entity.type
_entity.pdbx_description
1 polymer ?
#
loop_
_entity_poly.entity_id
_entity_poly.type
_entity_poly.pdbx_seq_one_letter_code
_entity_poly.pdbx_strand_id
1 'polypeptide(L)'
;MRKYIFSVLIALLSLPVIAQQQSQAKVILDKTAEVFRKAGGVKADFTVKAVTNGLVEGAENGTIQLKGEKFVLKTSDIITWFDGKTQWSYVTKNDEVNVSNPTQEELQQINPYTFLYMYQKGFSYKLGATKTY
;
A
#
# COMPACT_ATOMS: atom_id res chain seq x y z
N MET A 1 41.75 -33.99 4.07
CA MET A 1 40.35 -34.07 3.67
C MET A 1 39.34 -33.77 4.81
N ARG A 2 39.57 -34.28 6.01
CA ARG A 2 38.68 -33.97 7.15
C ARG A 2 38.59 -32.49 7.55
N LYS A 3 39.64 -31.71 7.32
CA LYS A 3 39.68 -30.26 7.67
C LYS A 3 38.85 -29.36 6.77
N TYR A 4 38.57 -29.77 5.55
CA TYR A 4 37.81 -28.96 4.56
C TYR A 4 36.30 -29.20 4.65
N ILE A 5 35.86 -30.33 5.19
CA ILE A 5 34.47 -30.68 5.40
C ILE A 5 33.83 -29.75 6.47
N PHE A 6 34.60 -29.38 7.49
CA PHE A 6 34.14 -28.49 8.55
C PHE A 6 33.97 -27.02 8.07
N SER A 7 34.83 -26.56 7.14
CA SER A 7 34.74 -25.22 6.57
C SER A 7 33.56 -25.05 5.61
N VAL A 8 33.20 -26.12 4.88
CA VAL A 8 32.05 -26.12 3.96
C VAL A 8 30.75 -26.18 4.74
N LEU A 9 30.70 -26.84 5.88
CA LEU A 9 29.51 -26.94 6.72
C LEU A 9 29.18 -25.61 7.41
N ILE A 10 30.18 -24.80 7.75
CA ILE A 10 29.97 -23.45 8.35
C ILE A 10 29.51 -22.44 7.29
N ALA A 11 29.95 -22.59 6.04
CA ALA A 11 29.49 -21.73 4.94
C ALA A 11 28.02 -21.96 4.56
N LEU A 12 27.45 -23.13 4.82
CA LEU A 12 26.05 -23.47 4.58
C LEU A 12 25.08 -22.93 5.65
N LEU A 13 25.58 -22.47 6.80
CA LEU A 13 24.78 -21.90 7.88
C LEU A 13 24.55 -20.39 7.79
N SER A 14 25.20 -19.71 6.85
CA SER A 14 25.01 -18.29 6.56
C SER A 14 23.89 -18.06 5.53
N LEU A 15 22.71 -18.64 5.74
CA LEU A 15 21.53 -18.30 4.96
C LEU A 15 21.03 -16.90 5.39
N PRO A 16 20.68 -16.03 4.42
CA PRO A 16 20.50 -14.62 4.69
C PRO A 16 19.28 -14.37 5.57
N VAL A 17 19.48 -13.70 6.67
CA VAL A 17 18.43 -13.12 7.56
C VAL A 17 17.43 -12.26 6.79
N ILE A 18 17.80 -11.77 5.62
CA ILE A 18 16.97 -10.96 4.72
C ILE A 18 15.71 -11.72 4.24
N ALA A 19 15.81 -13.02 3.94
CA ALA A 19 14.66 -13.81 3.49
C ALA A 19 13.61 -13.98 4.60
N GLN A 20 14.05 -14.03 5.85
CA GLN A 20 13.18 -14.18 7.01
C GLN A 20 12.41 -12.89 7.31
N GLN A 21 13.02 -11.71 7.12
CA GLN A 21 12.35 -10.41 7.27
C GLN A 21 11.29 -10.17 6.19
N GLN A 22 11.57 -10.58 4.96
CA GLN A 22 10.60 -10.47 3.86
C GLN A 22 9.38 -11.37 4.09
N SER A 23 9.56 -12.59 4.59
CA SER A 23 8.46 -13.51 4.88
C SER A 23 7.57 -13.00 6.03
N GLN A 24 8.13 -12.40 7.07
CA GLN A 24 7.39 -11.80 8.18
C GLN A 24 6.60 -10.56 7.71
N ALA A 25 7.22 -9.69 6.93
CA ALA A 25 6.54 -8.54 6.33
C ALA A 25 5.39 -8.97 5.43
N LYS A 26 5.56 -10.03 4.64
CA LYS A 26 4.50 -10.60 3.81
C LYS A 26 3.31 -11.08 4.65
N VAL A 27 3.55 -11.80 5.73
CA VAL A 27 2.48 -12.28 6.63
C VAL A 27 1.66 -11.12 7.19
N ILE A 28 2.30 -10.02 7.58
CA ILE A 28 1.62 -8.82 8.09
C ILE A 28 0.78 -8.17 6.98
N LEU A 29 1.33 -8.03 5.78
CA LEU A 29 0.62 -7.44 4.64
C LEU A 29 -0.58 -8.30 4.22
N ASP A 30 -0.41 -9.62 4.14
CA ASP A 30 -1.49 -10.56 3.81
C ASP A 30 -2.62 -10.49 4.84
N LYS A 31 -2.28 -10.46 6.12
CA LYS A 31 -3.25 -10.34 7.21
C LYS A 31 -3.97 -8.98 7.18
N THR A 32 -3.26 -7.91 6.89
CA THR A 32 -3.84 -6.58 6.74
C THR A 32 -4.85 -6.56 5.60
N ALA A 33 -4.47 -7.07 4.43
CA ALA A 33 -5.36 -7.16 3.26
C ALA A 33 -6.61 -8.01 3.56
N GLU A 34 -6.46 -9.11 4.31
CA GLU A 34 -7.58 -9.95 4.72
C GLU A 34 -8.55 -9.22 5.66
N VAL A 35 -8.02 -8.49 6.65
CA VAL A 35 -8.84 -7.68 7.58
C VAL A 35 -9.62 -6.62 6.82
N PHE A 36 -8.98 -5.91 5.90
CA PHE A 36 -9.65 -4.92 5.04
C PHE A 36 -10.77 -5.53 4.21
N ARG A 37 -10.52 -6.71 3.61
CA ARG A 37 -11.52 -7.40 2.80
C ARG A 37 -12.73 -7.86 3.59
N LYS A 38 -12.52 -8.30 4.84
CA LYS A 38 -13.59 -8.78 5.74
C LYS A 38 -14.34 -7.65 6.44
N ALA A 39 -13.76 -6.46 6.51
CA ALA A 39 -14.39 -5.32 7.14
C ALA A 39 -15.60 -4.84 6.32
N GLY A 40 -16.71 -4.56 6.98
CA GLY A 40 -17.92 -4.00 6.34
C GLY A 40 -17.78 -2.55 5.87
N GLY A 41 -16.69 -1.90 6.23
CA GLY A 41 -16.27 -0.58 5.82
C GLY A 41 -14.94 -0.24 6.52
N VAL A 42 -14.15 0.61 5.89
CA VAL A 42 -12.84 1.04 6.38
C VAL A 42 -12.74 2.55 6.30
N LYS A 43 -12.18 3.14 7.34
CA LYS A 43 -11.72 4.53 7.34
C LYS A 43 -10.25 4.54 7.75
N ALA A 44 -9.42 5.22 6.97
CA ALA A 44 -7.99 5.35 7.25
C ALA A 44 -7.50 6.75 6.92
N ASP A 45 -6.55 7.22 7.72
CA ASP A 45 -5.75 8.39 7.40
C ASP A 45 -4.41 7.92 6.83
N PHE A 46 -3.88 8.64 5.86
CA PHE A 46 -2.62 8.33 5.22
C PHE A 46 -1.76 9.56 4.99
N THR A 47 -0.47 9.34 4.86
CA THR A 47 0.49 10.33 4.39
C THR A 47 1.27 9.77 3.22
N VAL A 48 1.25 10.47 2.09
CA VAL A 48 2.10 10.16 0.94
C VAL A 48 3.31 11.08 0.98
N LYS A 49 4.50 10.52 0.84
CA LYS A 49 5.75 11.26 0.77
C LYS A 49 6.44 10.97 -0.55
N ALA A 50 6.77 12.02 -1.30
CA ALA A 50 7.68 11.92 -2.43
C ALA A 50 9.12 11.95 -1.92
N VAL A 51 9.92 10.95 -2.27
CA VAL A 51 11.31 10.82 -1.82
C VAL A 51 12.20 10.66 -3.04
N THR A 52 13.15 11.57 -3.22
CA THR A 52 14.18 11.49 -4.27
C THR A 52 15.56 11.48 -3.63
N ASN A 53 16.37 10.49 -3.94
CA ASN A 53 17.72 10.31 -3.37
C ASN A 53 17.76 10.35 -1.83
N GLY A 54 16.72 9.83 -1.17
CA GLY A 54 16.61 9.82 0.29
C GLY A 54 16.10 11.11 0.92
N LEU A 55 15.84 12.14 0.12
CA LEU A 55 15.29 13.43 0.58
C LEU A 55 13.78 13.48 0.32
N VAL A 56 13.03 13.93 1.32
CA VAL A 56 11.58 14.15 1.19
C VAL A 56 11.35 15.47 0.46
N GLU A 57 10.83 15.40 -0.75
CA GLU A 57 10.51 16.58 -1.58
C GLU A 57 9.11 17.13 -1.32
N GLY A 58 8.21 16.31 -0.80
CA GLY A 58 6.85 16.71 -0.47
C GLY A 58 6.14 15.66 0.35
N ALA A 59 5.13 16.10 1.08
CA ALA A 59 4.22 15.21 1.81
C ALA A 59 2.79 15.70 1.66
N GLU A 60 1.87 14.78 1.42
CA GLU A 60 0.43 15.04 1.35
C GLU A 60 -0.30 14.11 2.31
N ASN A 61 -1.19 14.66 3.11
CA ASN A 61 -2.06 13.93 4.00
C ASN A 61 -3.43 13.75 3.36
N GLY A 62 -4.05 12.62 3.63
CA GLY A 62 -5.39 12.36 3.17
C GLY A 62 -6.14 11.41 4.07
N THR A 63 -7.42 11.29 3.80
CA THR A 63 -8.29 10.30 4.41
C THR A 63 -8.98 9.49 3.32
N ILE A 64 -9.21 8.22 3.59
CA ILE A 64 -9.97 7.34 2.71
C ILE A 64 -11.05 6.64 3.51
N GLN A 65 -12.23 6.53 2.92
CA GLN A 65 -13.34 5.73 3.43
C GLN A 65 -13.78 4.77 2.34
N LEU A 66 -13.88 3.49 2.67
CA LEU A 66 -14.22 2.41 1.76
C LEU A 66 -15.43 1.65 2.30
N LYS A 67 -16.38 1.33 1.41
CA LYS A 67 -17.48 0.43 1.71
C LYS A 67 -17.92 -0.31 0.45
N GLY A 68 -17.60 -1.59 0.33
CA GLY A 68 -17.79 -2.34 -0.90
C GLY A 68 -17.01 -1.71 -2.05
N GLU A 69 -17.65 -1.44 -3.17
CA GLU A 69 -17.03 -0.75 -4.33
C GLU A 69 -17.01 0.77 -4.20
N LYS A 70 -17.65 1.33 -3.17
CA LYS A 70 -17.77 2.78 -2.97
C LYS A 70 -16.60 3.30 -2.16
N PHE A 71 -16.12 4.49 -2.49
CA PHE A 71 -15.11 5.16 -1.70
C PHE A 71 -15.25 6.70 -1.70
N VAL A 72 -14.66 7.30 -0.68
CA VAL A 72 -14.36 8.73 -0.60
C VAL A 72 -12.89 8.88 -0.28
N LEU A 73 -12.18 9.58 -1.13
CA LEU A 73 -10.78 9.96 -0.96
C LEU A 73 -10.69 11.47 -0.80
N LYS A 74 -10.07 11.93 0.27
CA LYS A 74 -9.88 13.36 0.54
C LYS A 74 -8.39 13.64 0.72
N THR A 75 -7.90 14.61 -0.03
CA THR A 75 -6.61 15.26 0.18
C THR A 75 -6.81 16.76 0.33
N SER A 76 -5.74 17.54 0.47
CA SER A 76 -5.81 19.01 0.51
C SER A 76 -6.39 19.60 -0.78
N ASP A 77 -6.08 18.98 -1.92
CA ASP A 77 -6.31 19.54 -3.24
C ASP A 77 -7.55 18.96 -3.94
N ILE A 78 -7.89 17.70 -3.61
CA ILE A 78 -8.96 16.96 -4.29
C ILE A 78 -9.81 16.18 -3.29
N ILE A 79 -11.11 16.19 -3.50
CA ILE A 79 -12.04 15.26 -2.88
C ILE A 79 -12.70 14.43 -3.97
N THR A 80 -12.53 13.11 -3.90
CA THR A 80 -13.11 12.17 -4.86
C THR A 80 -14.14 11.29 -4.20
N TRP A 81 -15.32 11.20 -4.78
CA TRP A 81 -16.39 10.27 -4.42
C TRP A 81 -16.60 9.29 -5.56
N PHE A 82 -16.81 8.04 -5.24
CA PHE A 82 -17.19 6.99 -6.18
C PHE A 82 -18.32 6.15 -5.58
N ASP A 83 -19.42 6.01 -6.30
CA ASP A 83 -20.60 5.29 -5.83
C ASP A 83 -20.72 3.85 -6.34
N GLY A 84 -19.69 3.38 -7.03
CA GLY A 84 -19.63 2.06 -7.70
C GLY A 84 -19.85 2.18 -9.22
N LYS A 85 -20.22 3.34 -9.75
CA LYS A 85 -20.43 3.60 -11.17
C LYS A 85 -19.89 4.94 -11.61
N THR A 86 -20.25 5.99 -10.91
CA THR A 86 -19.92 7.38 -11.22
C THR A 86 -18.91 7.91 -10.22
N GLN A 87 -17.95 8.64 -10.73
CA GLN A 87 -16.93 9.34 -9.95
C GLN A 87 -17.18 10.86 -10.05
N TRP A 88 -17.12 11.52 -8.91
CA TRP A 88 -17.08 12.97 -8.77
C TRP A 88 -15.77 13.36 -8.14
N SER A 89 -15.06 14.29 -8.74
CA SER A 89 -13.81 14.84 -8.22
C SER A 89 -13.92 16.34 -8.10
N TYR A 90 -13.92 16.84 -6.88
CA TYR A 90 -13.91 18.26 -6.58
C TYR A 90 -12.47 18.73 -6.39
N VAL A 91 -12.04 19.66 -7.23
CA VAL A 91 -10.73 20.30 -7.17
C VAL A 91 -10.85 21.60 -6.38
N THR A 92 -10.30 21.62 -5.18
CA THR A 92 -10.45 22.73 -4.22
C THR A 92 -9.86 24.03 -4.73
N LYS A 93 -8.78 23.96 -5.52
CA LYS A 93 -8.07 25.13 -6.03
C LYS A 93 -8.87 25.97 -7.02
N ASN A 94 -9.68 25.32 -7.85
CA ASN A 94 -10.45 26.00 -8.92
C ASN A 94 -11.96 25.99 -8.67
N ASP A 95 -12.41 25.39 -7.56
CA ASP A 95 -13.83 25.22 -7.24
C ASP A 95 -14.59 24.46 -8.34
N GLU A 96 -13.94 23.44 -8.92
CA GLU A 96 -14.41 22.70 -10.08
C GLU A 96 -14.78 21.27 -9.72
N VAL A 97 -15.91 20.79 -10.23
CA VAL A 97 -16.34 19.40 -10.10
C VAL A 97 -16.26 18.70 -11.46
N ASN A 98 -15.45 17.65 -11.51
CA ASN A 98 -15.37 16.75 -12.66
C ASN A 98 -16.20 15.50 -12.39
N VAL A 99 -17.02 15.11 -13.36
CA VAL A 99 -17.87 13.92 -13.29
C VAL A 99 -17.47 12.95 -14.40
N SER A 100 -17.25 11.70 -14.06
CA SER A 100 -16.89 10.64 -15.02
C SER A 100 -17.52 9.30 -14.65
N ASN A 101 -17.65 8.43 -15.64
CA ASN A 101 -17.98 7.03 -15.43
C ASN A 101 -16.76 6.20 -15.85
N PRO A 102 -15.85 5.88 -14.91
CA PRO A 102 -14.63 5.17 -15.23
C PRO A 102 -14.92 3.78 -15.79
N THR A 103 -14.13 3.38 -16.78
CA THR A 103 -14.14 2.02 -17.30
C THR A 103 -13.57 1.02 -16.25
N GLN A 104 -13.76 -0.27 -16.47
CA GLN A 104 -13.19 -1.28 -15.60
C GLN A 104 -11.65 -1.22 -15.52
N GLU A 105 -10.99 -0.85 -16.61
CA GLU A 105 -9.55 -0.68 -16.67
C GLU A 105 -9.08 0.52 -15.85
N GLU A 106 -9.78 1.65 -15.98
CA GLU A 106 -9.50 2.84 -15.17
C GLU A 106 -9.79 2.59 -13.69
N LEU A 107 -10.86 1.86 -13.36
CA LEU A 107 -11.20 1.48 -11.99
C LEU A 107 -10.09 0.63 -11.35
N GLN A 108 -9.43 -0.25 -12.10
CA GLN A 108 -8.31 -1.03 -11.58
C GLN A 108 -7.12 -0.15 -11.16
N GLN A 109 -6.94 1.01 -11.80
CA GLN A 109 -5.87 1.95 -11.47
C GLN A 109 -6.20 2.84 -10.29
N ILE A 110 -7.46 3.24 -10.12
CA ILE A 110 -7.90 4.17 -9.09
C ILE A 110 -8.54 3.49 -7.87
N ASN A 111 -8.84 2.20 -7.96
CA ASN A 111 -9.49 1.47 -6.89
C ASN A 111 -8.54 1.33 -5.68
N PRO A 112 -8.91 1.88 -4.51
CA PRO A 112 -8.08 1.83 -3.32
C PRO A 112 -7.72 0.42 -2.87
N TYR A 113 -8.56 -0.57 -3.15
CA TYR A 113 -8.25 -1.98 -2.84
C TYR A 113 -7.07 -2.50 -3.66
N THR A 114 -6.81 -1.96 -4.86
CA THR A 114 -5.65 -2.34 -5.67
C THR A 114 -4.34 -2.06 -4.92
N PHE A 115 -4.26 -0.97 -4.17
CA PHE A 115 -3.09 -0.62 -3.36
C PHE A 115 -2.82 -1.63 -2.25
N LEU A 116 -3.86 -2.27 -1.70
CA LEU A 116 -3.71 -3.29 -0.65
C LEU A 116 -3.04 -4.57 -1.16
N TYR A 117 -3.05 -4.81 -2.45
CA TYR A 117 -2.48 -6.01 -3.08
C TYR A 117 -1.27 -5.72 -3.97
N MET A 118 -0.89 -4.45 -4.15
CA MET A 118 0.26 -4.04 -4.97
C MET A 118 1.56 -4.76 -4.59
N TYR A 119 1.78 -4.97 -3.30
CA TYR A 119 2.99 -5.60 -2.79
C TYR A 119 3.21 -7.02 -3.32
N GLN A 120 2.16 -7.69 -3.82
CA GLN A 120 2.25 -9.06 -4.34
C GLN A 120 2.97 -9.16 -5.68
N LYS A 121 3.16 -8.04 -6.39
CA LYS A 121 3.71 -8.02 -7.75
C LYS A 121 4.81 -6.97 -7.90
N GLY A 122 6.05 -7.42 -8.12
CA GLY A 122 7.14 -6.55 -8.53
C GLY A 122 7.73 -5.63 -7.47
N PHE A 123 7.42 -5.83 -6.18
CA PHE A 123 7.93 -5.02 -5.08
C PHE A 123 8.77 -5.85 -4.11
N SER A 124 9.84 -5.25 -3.62
CA SER A 124 10.58 -5.74 -2.45
C SER A 124 10.08 -5.02 -1.20
N TYR A 125 9.91 -5.76 -0.13
CA TYR A 125 9.44 -5.22 1.15
C TYR A 125 10.18 -5.86 2.31
N LYS A 126 10.35 -5.11 3.39
CA LYS A 126 11.00 -5.55 4.62
C LYS A 126 10.25 -5.03 5.83
N LEU A 127 10.36 -5.74 6.94
CA LEU A 127 9.81 -5.31 8.22
C LEU A 127 10.60 -4.09 8.74
N GLY A 128 9.90 -3.03 9.09
CA GLY A 128 10.44 -1.85 9.75
C GLY A 128 10.43 -1.98 11.28
N ALA A 129 10.68 -0.87 11.98
CA ALA A 129 10.60 -0.82 13.43
C ALA A 129 9.16 -1.02 13.91
N THR A 130 9.00 -1.82 14.97
CA THR A 130 7.70 -2.01 15.65
C THR A 130 7.41 -0.82 16.54
N LYS A 131 6.22 -0.24 16.41
CA LYS A 131 5.69 0.78 17.33
C LYS A 131 4.48 0.22 18.05
N THR A 132 4.41 0.46 19.34
CA THR A 132 3.21 0.19 20.16
C THR A 132 2.42 1.49 20.29
N TYR A 133 1.12 1.43 20.03
CA TYR A 133 0.20 2.56 20.15
C TYR A 133 -0.67 2.38 21.38
#